data_eb20e270df682a35cb2e659357aed736
#
_entry.id   eb20e270df682a35cb2e659357aed736
#
_cell.length_a   1.000
_cell.length_b   1.000
_cell.length_c   1.000
_cell.angle_alpha   90.00
_cell.angle_beta   90.00
_cell.angle_gamma   90.00
#
_symmetry.space_group_name_H-M   'P 1'
#
loop_
_entity.id
_entity.type
_entity.pdbx_description
1 polymer ?
#
loop_
_entity_poly.entity_id
_entity_poly.type
_entity_poly.pdbx_seq_one_letter_code
_entity_poly.pdbx_strand_id
1 'polypeptide(L)'
;MKKNNKIKKIIILILIILFLLIIFSTIFSIYYSMNNNIVEGVEIQGISVSGITKENAENKLKEIINNLEKKEIIINYNNYENKINLNELEINYNINDAINNACEIGRKNNIFINNFEILKTI
;
A
#
# COMPACT_ATOMS: atom_id res chain seq x y z
N MET A 1 -10.03 -52.13 14.11
CA MET A 1 -9.80 -51.65 12.72
C MET A 1 -10.58 -50.41 12.29
N LYS A 2 -11.80 -50.13 12.76
CA LYS A 2 -12.60 -48.91 12.35
C LYS A 2 -12.02 -47.54 12.77
N LYS A 3 -11.27 -47.46 13.88
CA LYS A 3 -10.70 -46.17 14.39
C LYS A 3 -9.59 -45.62 13.48
N ASN A 4 -8.79 -46.48 12.87
CA ASN A 4 -7.67 -46.10 12.00
C ASN A 4 -8.14 -45.50 10.68
N ASN A 5 -9.30 -45.90 10.16
CA ASN A 5 -9.87 -45.36 8.93
C ASN A 5 -10.45 -43.94 9.12
N LYS A 6 -10.97 -43.61 10.31
CA LYS A 6 -11.44 -42.26 10.64
C LYS A 6 -10.27 -41.25 10.68
N ILE A 7 -9.16 -41.66 11.33
CA ILE A 7 -7.95 -40.82 11.41
C ILE A 7 -7.37 -40.57 10.02
N LYS A 8 -7.27 -41.61 9.16
CA LYS A 8 -6.80 -41.43 7.77
C LYS A 8 -7.68 -40.46 6.97
N LYS A 9 -9.01 -40.53 7.10
CA LYS A 9 -9.93 -39.62 6.44
C LYS A 9 -9.74 -38.16 6.91
N ILE A 10 -9.51 -37.94 8.21
CA ILE A 10 -9.25 -36.62 8.78
C ILE A 10 -7.93 -36.06 8.23
N ILE A 11 -6.86 -36.89 8.19
CA ILE A 11 -5.56 -36.45 7.64
C ILE A 11 -5.70 -36.08 6.16
N ILE A 12 -6.40 -36.87 5.35
CA ILE A 12 -6.65 -36.58 3.94
C ILE A 12 -7.42 -35.26 3.79
N LEU A 13 -8.44 -35.04 4.62
CA LEU A 13 -9.22 -33.79 4.60
C LEU A 13 -8.33 -32.56 4.92
N ILE A 14 -7.46 -32.68 5.93
CA ILE A 14 -6.51 -31.61 6.27
C ILE A 14 -5.55 -31.33 5.11
N LEU A 15 -5.03 -32.35 4.45
CA LEU A 15 -4.15 -32.21 3.30
C LEU A 15 -4.85 -31.51 2.12
N ILE A 16 -6.11 -31.85 1.86
CA ILE A 16 -6.92 -31.18 0.83
C ILE A 16 -7.12 -29.70 1.17
N ILE A 17 -7.44 -29.37 2.42
CA ILE A 17 -7.61 -27.98 2.85
C ILE A 17 -6.30 -27.20 2.70
N LEU A 18 -5.16 -27.78 3.12
CA LEU A 18 -3.85 -27.15 2.94
C LEU A 18 -3.53 -26.93 1.47
N PHE A 19 -3.82 -27.89 0.60
CA PHE A 19 -3.61 -27.77 -0.83
C PHE A 19 -4.47 -26.65 -1.45
N LEU A 20 -5.74 -26.53 -1.05
CA LEU A 20 -6.62 -25.44 -1.49
C LEU A 20 -6.14 -24.07 -1.00
N LEU A 21 -5.62 -23.96 0.22
CA LEU A 21 -5.04 -22.73 0.75
C LEU A 21 -3.80 -22.28 -0.06
N ILE A 22 -2.95 -23.22 -0.48
CA ILE A 22 -1.79 -22.93 -1.31
C ILE A 22 -2.25 -22.41 -2.69
N ILE A 23 -3.22 -23.07 -3.32
CA ILE A 23 -3.78 -22.63 -4.60
C ILE A 23 -4.37 -21.23 -4.48
N PHE A 24 -5.18 -20.97 -3.46
CA PHE A 24 -5.77 -19.66 -3.23
C PHE A 24 -4.71 -18.57 -3.01
N SER A 25 -3.70 -18.86 -2.19
CA SER A 25 -2.57 -17.95 -1.94
C SER A 25 -1.80 -17.60 -3.22
N THR A 26 -1.58 -18.58 -4.10
CA THR A 26 -0.88 -18.36 -5.38
C THR A 26 -1.71 -17.52 -6.35
N ILE A 27 -3.01 -17.80 -6.48
CA ILE A 27 -3.92 -17.02 -7.34
C ILE A 27 -3.99 -15.57 -6.85
N PHE A 28 -4.12 -15.37 -5.54
CA PHE A 28 -4.15 -14.05 -4.91
C PHE A 28 -2.87 -13.25 -5.22
N SER A 29 -1.71 -13.86 -5.05
CA SER A 29 -0.42 -13.23 -5.35
C SER A 29 -0.28 -12.87 -6.83
N ILE A 30 -0.69 -13.76 -7.74
CA ILE A 30 -0.65 -13.51 -9.19
C ILE A 30 -1.55 -12.32 -9.55
N TYR A 31 -2.76 -12.26 -9.01
CA TYR A 31 -3.71 -11.18 -9.26
C TYR A 31 -3.11 -9.80 -8.92
N TYR A 32 -2.51 -9.65 -7.73
CA TYR A 32 -1.89 -8.40 -7.33
C TYR A 32 -0.57 -8.11 -8.05
N SER A 33 0.20 -9.14 -8.42
CA SER A 33 1.45 -8.97 -9.18
C SER A 33 1.22 -8.50 -10.61
N MET A 34 0.14 -8.95 -11.25
CA MET A 34 -0.19 -8.58 -12.64
C MET A 34 -0.94 -7.24 -12.74
N ASN A 35 -1.50 -6.76 -11.65
CA ASN A 35 -2.19 -5.48 -11.60
C ASN A 35 -1.16 -4.35 -11.44
N ASN A 36 -1.14 -3.39 -12.35
CA ASN A 36 -0.22 -2.24 -12.29
C ASN A 36 -0.67 -1.15 -11.29
N ASN A 37 -1.82 -1.32 -10.65
CA ASN A 37 -2.33 -0.38 -9.67
C ASN A 37 -1.64 -0.60 -8.32
N ILE A 38 -1.49 0.47 -7.56
CA ILE A 38 -1.05 0.41 -6.17
C ILE A 38 -2.06 -0.42 -5.36
N VAL A 39 -1.57 -1.23 -4.43
CA VAL A 39 -2.41 -2.10 -3.60
C VAL A 39 -3.45 -1.30 -2.83
N GLU A 40 -4.63 -1.89 -2.61
CA GLU A 40 -5.69 -1.29 -1.81
C GLU A 40 -5.22 -0.98 -0.38
N GLY A 41 -5.72 0.13 0.17
CA GLY A 41 -5.39 0.58 1.52
C GLY A 41 -4.06 1.33 1.65
N VAL A 42 -3.26 1.46 0.58
CA VAL A 42 -1.98 2.19 0.63
C VAL A 42 -2.20 3.70 0.63
N GLU A 43 -1.53 4.36 1.57
CA GLU A 43 -1.53 5.81 1.71
C GLU A 43 -0.09 6.35 1.74
N ILE A 44 0.11 7.55 1.22
CA ILE A 44 1.35 8.32 1.32
C ILE A 44 1.07 9.58 2.13
N GLN A 45 1.62 9.66 3.35
CA GLN A 45 1.39 10.79 4.27
C GLN A 45 -0.10 11.12 4.47
N GLY A 46 -0.94 10.09 4.63
CA GLY A 46 -2.38 10.26 4.81
C GLY A 46 -3.16 10.56 3.51
N ILE A 47 -2.49 10.55 2.36
CA ILE A 47 -3.12 10.70 1.05
C ILE A 47 -3.30 9.31 0.46
N SER A 48 -4.55 8.86 0.30
CA SER A 48 -4.82 7.57 -0.30
C SER A 48 -4.41 7.53 -1.77
N VAL A 49 -3.55 6.54 -2.10
CA VAL A 49 -3.14 6.20 -3.47
C VAL A 49 -3.60 4.78 -3.83
N SER A 50 -4.53 4.26 -3.05
CA SER A 50 -5.13 2.94 -3.15
C SER A 50 -5.78 2.70 -4.51
N GLY A 51 -5.51 1.57 -5.14
CA GLY A 51 -6.17 1.09 -6.34
C GLY A 51 -5.90 1.89 -7.62
N ILE A 52 -5.06 2.92 -7.59
CA ILE A 52 -4.75 3.75 -8.76
C ILE A 52 -3.39 3.40 -9.36
N THR A 53 -3.17 3.76 -10.63
CA THR A 53 -1.89 3.57 -11.31
C THR A 53 -0.81 4.49 -10.72
N LYS A 54 0.45 4.12 -10.95
CA LYS A 54 1.62 4.95 -10.58
C LYS A 54 1.48 6.38 -11.10
N GLU A 55 1.12 6.56 -12.37
CA GLU A 55 0.96 7.86 -13.03
C GLU A 55 -0.14 8.70 -12.36
N ASN A 56 -1.30 8.10 -12.08
CA ASN A 56 -2.39 8.79 -11.41
C ASN A 56 -2.03 9.18 -9.98
N ALA A 57 -1.26 8.34 -9.26
CA ALA A 57 -0.76 8.67 -7.93
C ALA A 57 0.20 9.86 -7.97
N GLU A 58 1.09 9.90 -8.96
CA GLU A 58 2.03 11.00 -9.17
C GLU A 58 1.30 12.32 -9.43
N ASN A 59 0.34 12.30 -10.35
CA ASN A 59 -0.46 13.48 -10.68
C ASN A 59 -1.25 13.97 -9.47
N LYS A 60 -1.86 13.07 -8.71
CA LYS A 60 -2.59 13.39 -7.48
C LYS A 60 -1.70 14.04 -6.42
N LEU A 61 -0.52 13.49 -6.17
CA LEU A 61 0.41 14.05 -5.18
C LEU A 61 0.94 15.43 -5.63
N LYS A 62 1.31 15.57 -6.92
CA LYS A 62 1.73 16.87 -7.47
C LYS A 62 0.65 17.94 -7.34
N GLU A 63 -0.61 17.59 -7.62
CA GLU A 63 -1.74 18.52 -7.47
C GLU A 63 -1.89 18.98 -6.01
N ILE A 64 -1.83 18.04 -5.07
CA ILE A 64 -1.93 18.35 -3.63
C ILE A 64 -0.78 19.25 -3.18
N ILE A 65 0.46 18.92 -3.59
CA ILE A 65 1.64 19.73 -3.25
C ILE A 65 1.53 21.13 -3.83
N ASN A 66 1.17 21.27 -5.11
CA ASN A 66 0.96 22.58 -5.74
C ASN A 66 -0.11 23.42 -5.03
N ASN A 67 -1.14 22.75 -4.48
CA ASN A 67 -2.16 23.42 -3.70
C ASN A 67 -1.68 23.81 -2.28
N LEU A 68 -0.79 23.02 -1.70
CA LEU A 68 -0.16 23.32 -0.41
C LEU A 68 0.82 24.49 -0.53
N GLU A 69 1.63 24.53 -1.58
CA GLU A 69 2.62 25.58 -1.83
C GLU A 69 2.00 26.99 -1.98
N LYS A 70 0.72 27.04 -2.39
CA LYS A 70 -0.03 28.31 -2.48
C LYS A 70 -0.57 28.79 -1.14
N LYS A 71 -0.45 28.00 -0.06
CA LYS A 71 -0.93 28.38 1.27
C LYS A 71 0.07 29.26 1.99
N GLU A 72 -0.47 30.22 2.73
CA GLU A 72 0.29 31.07 3.64
C GLU A 72 0.29 30.46 5.05
N ILE A 73 1.45 30.48 5.69
CA ILE A 73 1.60 30.20 7.11
C ILE A 73 1.65 31.56 7.83
N ILE A 74 0.77 31.75 8.79
CA ILE A 74 0.73 32.93 9.63
C ILE A 74 1.44 32.60 10.93
N ILE A 75 2.56 33.26 11.19
CA ILE A 75 3.31 33.13 12.44
C ILE A 75 3.01 34.33 13.31
N ASN A 76 2.32 34.10 14.44
CA ASN A 76 2.02 35.13 15.42
C ASN A 76 2.96 35.02 16.61
N TYR A 77 3.69 36.06 16.91
CA TYR A 77 4.53 36.19 18.10
C TYR A 77 4.32 37.55 18.77
N ASN A 78 3.79 37.55 19.97
CA ASN A 78 3.33 38.74 20.69
C ASN A 78 2.36 39.57 19.81
N ASN A 79 2.75 40.79 19.43
CA ASN A 79 1.94 41.69 18.57
C ASN A 79 2.42 41.69 17.11
N TYR A 80 3.33 40.81 16.74
CA TYR A 80 3.85 40.69 15.38
C TYR A 80 3.21 39.52 14.66
N GLU A 81 2.70 39.79 13.47
CA GLU A 81 2.20 38.80 12.51
C GLU A 81 3.14 38.75 11.31
N ASN A 82 3.67 37.61 10.99
CA ASN A 82 4.45 37.37 9.78
C ASN A 82 3.77 36.30 8.92
N LYS A 83 3.67 36.54 7.62
CA LYS A 83 3.09 35.63 6.62
C LYS A 83 4.21 35.08 5.75
N ILE A 84 4.30 33.78 5.64
CA ILE A 84 5.30 33.09 4.82
C ILE A 84 4.55 32.18 3.88
N ASN A 85 4.79 32.28 2.59
CA ASN A 85 4.30 31.31 1.62
C ASN A 85 5.11 30.02 1.70
N LEU A 86 4.45 28.87 1.62
CA LEU A 86 5.13 27.57 1.67
C LEU A 86 6.15 27.39 0.53
N ASN A 87 5.91 27.99 -0.65
CA ASN A 87 6.86 27.97 -1.75
C ASN A 87 8.18 28.68 -1.45
N GLU A 88 8.21 29.65 -0.51
CA GLU A 88 9.42 30.34 -0.09
C GLU A 88 10.35 29.48 0.78
N LEU A 89 9.83 28.35 1.30
CA LEU A 89 10.58 27.44 2.16
C LEU A 89 11.43 26.42 1.39
N GLU A 90 11.37 26.43 0.05
CA GLU A 90 12.11 25.51 -0.85
C GLU A 90 12.01 24.03 -0.41
N ILE A 91 10.82 23.58 0.01
CA ILE A 91 10.59 22.21 0.49
C ILE A 91 10.72 21.24 -0.69
N ASN A 92 11.65 20.30 -0.59
CA ASN A 92 11.82 19.28 -1.61
C ASN A 92 11.00 18.03 -1.25
N TYR A 93 10.01 17.70 -2.08
CA TYR A 93 9.16 16.53 -1.92
C TYR A 93 9.67 15.39 -2.80
N ASN A 94 10.14 14.31 -2.19
CA ASN A 94 10.59 13.12 -2.93
C ASN A 94 9.39 12.22 -3.33
N ILE A 95 8.57 12.73 -4.24
CA ILE A 95 7.35 12.07 -4.73
C ILE A 95 7.69 10.73 -5.39
N ASN A 96 8.75 10.70 -6.21
CA ASN A 96 9.10 9.52 -6.99
C ASN A 96 9.44 8.32 -6.10
N ASP A 97 10.24 8.51 -5.06
CA ASP A 97 10.59 7.43 -4.13
C ASP A 97 9.39 7.00 -3.30
N ALA A 98 8.56 7.93 -2.85
CA ALA A 98 7.35 7.61 -2.12
C ALA A 98 6.40 6.73 -2.95
N ILE A 99 6.19 7.08 -4.22
CA ILE A 99 5.34 6.30 -5.13
C ILE A 99 5.97 4.96 -5.48
N ASN A 100 7.28 4.92 -5.75
CA ASN A 100 7.97 3.66 -6.02
C ASN A 100 7.81 2.69 -4.85
N ASN A 101 8.02 3.16 -3.63
CA ASN A 101 7.82 2.35 -2.42
C ASN A 101 6.36 1.87 -2.30
N ALA A 102 5.38 2.72 -2.58
CA ALA A 102 3.97 2.33 -2.58
C ALA A 102 3.65 1.26 -3.65
N CYS A 103 4.26 1.35 -4.84
CA CYS A 103 4.10 0.36 -5.91
C CYS A 103 4.79 -0.98 -5.60
N GLU A 104 5.83 -1.00 -4.76
CA GLU A 104 6.56 -2.21 -4.37
C GLU A 104 5.84 -3.06 -3.33
N ILE A 105 4.87 -2.49 -2.61
CA ILE A 105 4.08 -3.22 -1.61
C ILE A 105 3.41 -4.42 -2.27
N GLY A 106 3.63 -5.60 -1.68
CA GLY A 106 3.11 -6.86 -2.18
C GLY A 106 3.76 -7.40 -3.47
N ARG A 107 4.91 -6.83 -3.92
CA ARG A 107 5.57 -7.24 -5.17
C ARG A 107 7.06 -7.53 -5.05
N LYS A 108 7.72 -7.04 -4.00
CA LYS A 108 9.19 -7.08 -3.86
C LYS A 108 9.72 -8.38 -3.27
N ASN A 109 8.90 -9.09 -2.52
CA ASN A 109 9.29 -10.24 -1.71
C ASN A 109 8.79 -11.57 -2.29
N ASN A 110 8.95 -12.66 -1.54
CA ASN A 110 8.33 -13.93 -1.88
C ASN A 110 6.80 -13.90 -1.67
N ILE A 111 6.09 -14.88 -2.24
CA ILE A 111 4.63 -14.97 -2.26
C ILE A 111 4.00 -14.80 -0.86
N PHE A 112 4.59 -15.41 0.17
CA PHE A 112 4.03 -15.37 1.52
C PHE A 112 4.16 -13.98 2.15
N ILE A 113 5.31 -13.35 2.00
CA ILE A 113 5.57 -12.00 2.51
C ILE A 113 4.71 -10.98 1.75
N ASN A 114 4.65 -11.08 0.42
CA ASN A 114 3.83 -10.20 -0.41
C ASN A 114 2.35 -10.27 -0.02
N ASN A 115 1.80 -11.48 0.15
CA ASN A 115 0.42 -11.65 0.59
C ASN A 115 0.17 -11.07 1.98
N PHE A 116 1.14 -11.20 2.89
CA PHE A 116 1.05 -10.64 4.22
C PHE A 116 1.13 -9.11 4.23
N GLU A 117 1.98 -8.52 3.38
CA GLU A 117 2.04 -7.07 3.17
C GLU A 117 0.70 -6.54 2.65
N ILE A 118 0.14 -7.18 1.61
CA ILE A 118 -1.17 -6.81 1.04
C ILE A 118 -2.28 -6.86 2.10
N LEU A 119 -2.33 -7.94 2.89
CA LEU A 119 -3.34 -8.10 3.93
C LEU A 119 -3.22 -7.07 5.07
N LYS A 120 -2.06 -6.48 5.26
CA LYS A 120 -1.86 -5.42 6.26
C LYS A 120 -2.36 -4.05 5.80
N THR A 121 -2.45 -3.83 4.50
CA THR A 121 -2.89 -2.53 3.94
C THR A 121 -4.40 -2.45 3.80
N ILE A 122 -5.08 -3.59 3.65
CA ILE A 122 -6.55 -3.69 3.56
C ILE A 122 -7.18 -3.65 4.96
#